data_389e2feca694fda78be49d229add063f
#
_entry.id   389e2feca694fda78be49d229add063f
#
_cell.length_a   1.000
_cell.length_b   1.000
_cell.length_c   1.000
_cell.angle_alpha   90.00
_cell.angle_beta   90.00
_cell.angle_gamma   90.00
#
_symmetry.space_group_name_H-M   'P 1'
#
loop_
_entity.id
_entity.type
_entity.pdbx_description
1 polymer ?
#
loop_
_entity_poly.entity_id
_entity_poly.type
_entity_poly.pdbx_seq_one_letter_code
_entity_poly.pdbx_strand_id
1 'polypeptide(L)'
;MHFVLVHGAYYGAWCWDEVRAELERGGHSSTAVDLPCDDPDAGAERYVDEILHVIPTQVGSLVMVGHSLAGLTIPIAASRTRTAMTIYLCALLPVPGLSFDSQRADMTTGFAPSKPAVGHPDGSASWPEEGAVKAFFHDCPDDVAIAAARRLRRQYWKVTQEVTPLRQWPALPAAYVLCSDDRMVSRAYAIRAARLQLGVDPIEPPGGHSPFLSRPRELAQALVRAAAR
;
A
#
# COMPACT_ATOMS: atom_id res chain seq x y z
N MET A 1 -20.31 1.84 2.05
CA MET A 1 -19.23 0.97 1.56
C MET A 1 -18.40 0.52 2.75
N HIS A 2 -17.73 -0.63 2.63
CA HIS A 2 -16.73 -1.09 3.59
C HIS A 2 -15.34 -1.07 2.95
N PHE A 3 -14.38 -0.42 3.59
CA PHE A 3 -13.01 -0.32 3.11
C PHE A 3 -12.10 -1.28 3.88
N VAL A 4 -11.40 -2.17 3.17
CA VAL A 4 -10.29 -2.96 3.73
C VAL A 4 -8.99 -2.25 3.36
N LEU A 5 -8.28 -1.77 4.37
CA LEU A 5 -7.11 -0.90 4.24
C LEU A 5 -5.85 -1.71 4.55
N VAL A 6 -4.99 -1.89 3.55
CA VAL A 6 -3.81 -2.76 3.63
C VAL A 6 -2.55 -1.90 3.53
N HIS A 7 -1.70 -1.97 4.55
CA HIS A 7 -0.48 -1.15 4.64
C HIS A 7 0.67 -1.68 3.78
N GLY A 8 1.63 -0.82 3.48
CA GLY A 8 2.87 -1.14 2.77
C GLY A 8 3.96 -1.75 3.66
N ALA A 9 5.16 -1.91 3.08
CA ALA A 9 6.33 -2.43 3.79
C ALA A 9 6.65 -1.58 5.03
N TYR A 10 7.09 -2.23 6.11
CA TYR A 10 7.50 -1.66 7.39
C TYR A 10 6.38 -1.11 8.27
N TYR A 11 5.18 -0.83 7.74
CA TYR A 11 4.07 -0.27 8.50
C TYR A 11 3.34 -1.33 9.34
N GLY A 12 2.22 -0.96 9.89
CA GLY A 12 1.20 -1.77 10.55
C GLY A 12 -0.17 -1.15 10.33
N ALA A 13 -1.21 -1.82 10.77
CA ALA A 13 -2.60 -1.35 10.66
C ALA A 13 -2.81 0.07 11.19
N TRP A 14 -2.01 0.47 12.19
CA TRP A 14 -2.04 1.77 12.86
C TRP A 14 -1.95 2.97 11.92
N CYS A 15 -1.28 2.81 10.78
CA CYS A 15 -1.09 3.93 9.85
C CYS A 15 -2.41 4.44 9.26
N TRP A 16 -3.46 3.64 9.33
CA TRP A 16 -4.77 3.95 8.82
C TRP A 16 -5.74 4.58 9.82
N ASP A 17 -5.35 4.74 11.11
CA ASP A 17 -6.27 5.12 12.18
C ASP A 17 -7.03 6.43 11.86
N GLU A 18 -6.32 7.47 11.42
CA GLU A 18 -6.94 8.76 11.06
C GLU A 18 -7.84 8.66 9.83
N VAL A 19 -7.43 7.90 8.81
CA VAL A 19 -8.26 7.68 7.61
C VAL A 19 -9.53 6.91 7.96
N ARG A 20 -9.44 5.93 8.85
CA ARG A 20 -10.60 5.18 9.32
C ARG A 20 -11.61 6.09 10.03
N ALA A 21 -11.13 6.99 10.89
CA ALA A 21 -11.96 7.98 11.54
C ALA A 21 -12.65 8.93 10.54
N GLU A 22 -11.94 9.33 9.47
CA GLU A 22 -12.54 10.16 8.41
C GLU A 22 -13.57 9.39 7.56
N LEU A 23 -13.31 8.13 7.25
CA LEU A 23 -14.27 7.27 6.54
C LEU A 23 -15.54 7.07 7.36
N GLU A 24 -15.41 6.85 8.68
CA GLU A 24 -16.56 6.70 9.59
C GLU A 24 -17.40 7.99 9.66
N ARG A 25 -16.75 9.15 9.75
CA ARG A 25 -17.44 10.45 9.66
C ARG A 25 -18.21 10.64 8.34
N GLY A 26 -17.69 10.02 7.26
CA GLY A 26 -18.35 9.97 5.95
C GLY A 26 -19.44 8.90 5.82
N GLY A 27 -19.79 8.17 6.88
CA GLY A 27 -20.80 7.11 6.85
C GLY A 27 -20.32 5.79 6.22
N HIS A 28 -19.02 5.56 6.20
CA HIS A 28 -18.41 4.33 5.69
C HIS A 28 -17.76 3.53 6.83
N SER A 29 -17.81 2.21 6.74
CA SER A 29 -17.05 1.33 7.66
C SER A 29 -15.70 0.97 7.07
N SER A 30 -14.74 0.62 7.94
CA SER A 30 -13.42 0.18 7.51
C SER A 30 -12.77 -0.80 8.46
N THR A 31 -11.92 -1.66 7.91
CA THR A 31 -11.02 -2.54 8.65
C THR A 31 -9.59 -2.33 8.15
N ALA A 32 -8.63 -2.19 9.03
CA ALA A 32 -7.22 -2.14 8.69
C ALA A 32 -6.56 -3.50 8.98
N VAL A 33 -5.77 -3.97 8.02
CA VAL A 33 -5.04 -5.25 8.13
C VAL A 33 -3.68 -5.00 8.76
N ASP A 34 -3.26 -5.87 9.67
CA ASP A 34 -1.88 -5.90 10.17
C ASP A 34 -1.14 -7.07 9.52
N LEU A 35 -0.36 -6.77 8.48
CA LEU A 35 0.36 -7.78 7.72
C LEU A 35 1.56 -8.34 8.52
N PRO A 36 1.89 -9.62 8.38
CA PRO A 36 3.03 -10.25 9.07
C PRO A 36 4.36 -9.91 8.37
N CYS A 37 4.69 -8.61 8.28
CA CYS A 37 5.87 -8.12 7.57
C CYS A 37 7.20 -8.50 8.25
N ASP A 38 7.17 -8.84 9.51
CA ASP A 38 8.27 -9.27 10.37
C ASP A 38 8.40 -10.81 10.49
N ASP A 39 7.60 -11.57 9.75
CA ASP A 39 7.70 -13.02 9.61
C ASP A 39 8.54 -13.37 8.35
N PRO A 40 9.71 -14.06 8.49
CA PRO A 40 10.56 -14.44 7.37
C PRO A 40 9.89 -15.39 6.37
N ASP A 41 8.91 -16.16 6.83
CA ASP A 41 8.21 -17.14 6.00
C ASP A 41 6.94 -16.59 5.33
N ALA A 42 6.55 -15.35 5.65
CA ALA A 42 5.36 -14.73 5.09
C ALA A 42 5.60 -14.26 3.64
N GLY A 43 5.05 -15.01 2.68
CA GLY A 43 4.93 -14.63 1.28
C GLY A 43 3.54 -14.06 0.96
N ALA A 44 3.25 -13.92 -0.33
CA ALA A 44 2.01 -13.32 -0.82
C ALA A 44 0.76 -14.08 -0.34
N GLU A 45 0.79 -15.40 -0.30
CA GLU A 45 -0.33 -16.21 0.19
C GLU A 45 -0.64 -15.91 1.66
N ARG A 46 0.39 -15.83 2.52
CA ARG A 46 0.20 -15.50 3.93
C ARG A 46 -0.37 -14.08 4.12
N TYR A 47 0.07 -13.11 3.31
CA TYR A 47 -0.48 -11.76 3.31
C TYR A 47 -1.95 -11.75 2.88
N VAL A 48 -2.27 -12.53 1.85
CA VAL A 48 -3.66 -12.67 1.36
C VAL A 48 -4.56 -13.29 2.41
N ASP A 49 -4.11 -14.31 3.14
CA ASP A 49 -4.88 -14.93 4.23
C ASP A 49 -5.23 -13.90 5.32
N GLU A 50 -4.28 -13.05 5.71
CA GLU A 50 -4.54 -11.98 6.69
C GLU A 50 -5.55 -10.94 6.14
N ILE A 51 -5.44 -10.58 4.86
CA ILE A 51 -6.41 -9.67 4.23
C ILE A 51 -7.81 -10.27 4.24
N LEU A 52 -7.95 -11.55 3.88
CA LEU A 52 -9.25 -12.23 3.82
C LEU A 52 -9.84 -12.44 5.20
N HIS A 53 -9.01 -12.70 6.21
CA HIS A 53 -9.44 -12.95 7.59
C HIS A 53 -10.18 -11.76 8.22
N VAL A 54 -9.79 -10.53 7.88
CA VAL A 54 -10.39 -9.32 8.47
C VAL A 54 -11.64 -8.83 7.74
N ILE A 55 -12.03 -9.46 6.64
CA ILE A 55 -13.23 -9.07 5.88
C ILE A 55 -14.46 -9.52 6.67
N PRO A 56 -15.37 -8.62 7.07
CA PRO A 56 -16.59 -9.01 7.75
C PRO A 56 -17.49 -9.89 6.87
N THR A 57 -18.15 -10.86 7.47
CA THR A 57 -19.01 -11.83 6.76
C THR A 57 -20.22 -11.18 6.07
N GLN A 58 -20.67 -10.04 6.58
CA GLN A 58 -21.79 -9.29 6.01
C GLN A 58 -21.35 -7.84 5.78
N VAL A 59 -20.99 -7.54 4.54
CA VAL A 59 -20.66 -6.17 4.11
C VAL A 59 -21.45 -5.84 2.85
N GLY A 60 -21.75 -4.57 2.68
CA GLY A 60 -22.28 -4.07 1.42
C GLY A 60 -21.21 -4.08 0.31
N SER A 61 -21.01 -2.96 -0.36
CA SER A 61 -19.94 -2.83 -1.35
C SER A 61 -18.57 -2.85 -0.67
N LEU A 62 -17.73 -3.86 -0.98
CA LEU A 62 -16.38 -4.04 -0.46
C LEU A 62 -15.36 -3.35 -1.37
N VAL A 63 -14.56 -2.44 -0.81
CA VAL A 63 -13.46 -1.75 -1.49
C VAL A 63 -12.14 -2.14 -0.83
N MET A 64 -11.19 -2.70 -1.59
CA MET A 64 -9.86 -2.99 -1.09
C MET A 64 -8.90 -1.88 -1.46
N VAL A 65 -8.18 -1.35 -0.48
CA VAL A 65 -7.15 -0.32 -0.66
C VAL A 65 -5.80 -0.89 -0.29
N GLY A 66 -4.87 -0.96 -1.25
CA GLY A 66 -3.50 -1.42 -1.00
C GLY A 66 -2.49 -0.29 -1.16
N HIS A 67 -1.75 -0.02 -0.09
CA HIS A 67 -0.67 0.96 -0.11
C HIS A 67 0.67 0.30 -0.44
N SER A 68 1.44 0.91 -1.33
CA SER A 68 2.83 0.53 -1.61
C SER A 68 2.97 -0.99 -1.88
N LEU A 69 3.73 -1.72 -1.06
CA LEU A 69 3.93 -3.18 -1.18
C LEU A 69 2.62 -3.99 -1.22
N ALA A 70 1.57 -3.53 -0.52
CA ALA A 70 0.28 -4.24 -0.49
C ALA A 70 -0.40 -4.34 -1.85
N GLY A 71 -0.03 -3.49 -2.81
CA GLY A 71 -0.51 -3.61 -4.18
C GLY A 71 -0.14 -4.93 -4.86
N LEU A 72 0.88 -5.65 -4.35
CA LEU A 72 1.25 -6.99 -4.83
C LEU A 72 0.23 -8.06 -4.41
N THR A 73 -0.51 -7.85 -3.33
CA THR A 73 -1.34 -8.89 -2.70
C THR A 73 -2.84 -8.61 -2.79
N ILE A 74 -3.28 -7.34 -2.79
CA ILE A 74 -4.71 -7.03 -2.87
C ILE A 74 -5.41 -7.55 -4.14
N PRO A 75 -4.79 -7.62 -5.36
CA PRO A 75 -5.48 -8.21 -6.51
C PRO A 75 -5.70 -9.71 -6.34
N ILE A 76 -4.80 -10.42 -5.63
CA ILE A 76 -4.96 -11.84 -5.31
C ILE A 76 -6.14 -12.02 -4.34
N ALA A 77 -6.18 -11.24 -3.24
CA ALA A 77 -7.28 -11.26 -2.29
C ALA A 77 -8.62 -10.92 -2.96
N ALA A 78 -8.62 -9.89 -3.82
CA ALA A 78 -9.81 -9.47 -4.56
C ALA A 78 -10.34 -10.54 -5.52
N SER A 79 -9.47 -11.38 -6.07
CA SER A 79 -9.89 -12.52 -6.92
C SER A 79 -10.57 -13.65 -6.13
N ARG A 80 -10.44 -13.66 -4.81
CA ARG A 80 -10.96 -14.73 -3.91
C ARG A 80 -12.18 -14.30 -3.09
N THR A 81 -12.66 -13.06 -3.28
CA THR A 81 -13.82 -12.55 -2.55
C THR A 81 -14.66 -11.62 -3.43
N ARG A 82 -15.87 -11.31 -2.94
CA ARG A 82 -16.80 -10.40 -3.65
C ARG A 82 -16.36 -8.94 -3.46
N THR A 83 -15.25 -8.57 -4.07
CA THR A 83 -14.73 -7.21 -4.09
C THR A 83 -15.44 -6.39 -5.17
N ALA A 84 -15.93 -5.22 -4.82
CA ALA A 84 -16.55 -4.29 -5.77
C ALA A 84 -15.51 -3.47 -6.53
N MET A 85 -14.38 -3.13 -5.88
CA MET A 85 -13.32 -2.29 -6.44
C MET A 85 -12.01 -2.47 -5.69
N THR A 86 -10.89 -2.31 -6.40
CA THR A 86 -9.56 -2.15 -5.80
C THR A 86 -9.01 -0.74 -6.01
N ILE A 87 -8.36 -0.18 -4.99
CA ILE A 87 -7.66 1.12 -5.07
C ILE A 87 -6.19 0.90 -4.70
N TYR A 88 -5.30 1.30 -5.57
CA TYR A 88 -3.86 1.19 -5.42
C TYR A 88 -3.29 2.56 -5.04
N LEU A 89 -2.84 2.70 -3.79
CA LEU A 89 -2.29 3.95 -3.26
C LEU A 89 -0.76 3.90 -3.28
N CYS A 90 -0.12 4.69 -4.14
CA CYS A 90 1.34 4.73 -4.30
C CYS A 90 1.93 3.30 -4.38
N ALA A 91 1.26 2.42 -5.13
CA ALA A 91 1.39 0.98 -4.96
C ALA A 91 2.27 0.31 -6.02
N LEU A 92 2.87 -0.81 -5.62
CA LEU A 92 3.55 -1.73 -6.51
C LEU A 92 2.50 -2.66 -7.14
N LEU A 93 2.64 -2.93 -8.44
CA LEU A 93 1.69 -3.79 -9.14
C LEU A 93 2.39 -5.07 -9.61
N PRO A 94 1.80 -6.27 -9.38
CA PRO A 94 2.37 -7.53 -9.83
C PRO A 94 2.17 -7.70 -11.34
N VAL A 95 3.10 -8.40 -11.98
CA VAL A 95 2.92 -8.93 -13.34
C VAL A 95 2.77 -10.44 -13.25
N PRO A 96 1.64 -11.01 -13.70
CA PRO A 96 1.44 -12.45 -13.66
C PRO A 96 2.61 -13.23 -14.25
N GLY A 97 3.05 -14.28 -13.53
CA GLY A 97 4.16 -15.14 -13.93
C GLY A 97 5.56 -14.61 -13.57
N LEU A 98 5.69 -13.43 -12.97
CA LEU A 98 6.98 -12.86 -12.57
C LEU A 98 7.05 -12.60 -11.07
N SER A 99 8.27 -12.57 -10.51
CA SER A 99 8.49 -11.99 -9.18
C SER A 99 8.57 -10.46 -9.32
N PHE A 100 8.23 -9.73 -8.24
CA PHE A 100 8.36 -8.27 -8.28
C PHE A 100 9.83 -7.84 -8.40
N ASP A 101 10.74 -8.54 -7.75
CA ASP A 101 12.18 -8.24 -7.80
C ASP A 101 12.76 -8.33 -9.22
N SER A 102 12.20 -9.16 -10.09
CA SER A 102 12.61 -9.25 -11.49
C SER A 102 12.19 -8.02 -12.34
N GLN A 103 11.32 -7.14 -11.80
CA GLN A 103 10.72 -6.00 -12.50
C GLN A 103 11.18 -4.65 -11.96
N ARG A 104 12.09 -4.61 -10.97
CA ARG A 104 12.44 -3.40 -10.18
C ARG A 104 13.20 -2.31 -10.94
N ALA A 105 13.71 -2.58 -12.14
CA ALA A 105 14.66 -1.70 -12.84
C ALA A 105 14.22 -0.23 -12.99
N ASP A 106 12.91 0.03 -13.04
CA ASP A 106 12.37 1.37 -13.34
C ASP A 106 11.75 2.10 -12.12
N MET A 107 11.99 1.59 -10.91
CA MET A 107 11.35 2.12 -9.70
C MET A 107 12.07 3.28 -9.04
N THR A 108 13.26 3.63 -9.51
CA THR A 108 14.06 4.68 -8.86
C THR A 108 13.39 6.04 -8.97
N THR A 109 13.22 6.72 -7.83
CA THR A 109 12.68 8.08 -7.77
C THR A 109 13.77 9.15 -7.95
N GLY A 110 15.04 8.75 -7.94
CA GLY A 110 16.18 9.66 -7.83
C GLY A 110 16.39 10.18 -6.40
N PHE A 111 15.50 9.87 -5.47
CA PHE A 111 15.67 10.21 -4.06
C PHE A 111 16.60 9.20 -3.37
N ALA A 112 17.69 9.71 -2.79
CA ALA A 112 18.65 8.92 -2.02
C ALA A 112 18.78 9.54 -0.62
N PRO A 113 18.13 8.97 0.41
CA PRO A 113 18.24 9.47 1.77
C PRO A 113 19.66 9.28 2.31
N SER A 114 20.14 10.20 3.13
CA SER A 114 21.46 10.11 3.79
C SER A 114 21.60 8.89 4.71
N LYS A 115 20.46 8.38 5.21
CA LYS A 115 20.37 7.17 6.03
C LYS A 115 19.31 6.23 5.43
N PRO A 116 19.68 5.41 4.43
CA PRO A 116 18.77 4.47 3.79
C PRO A 116 18.38 3.32 4.74
N ALA A 117 17.48 2.46 4.27
CA ALA A 117 17.17 1.20 4.93
C ALA A 117 18.43 0.37 5.16
N VAL A 118 18.48 -0.30 6.31
CA VAL A 118 19.57 -1.18 6.74
C VAL A 118 19.11 -2.61 6.60
N GLY A 119 19.83 -3.40 5.79
CA GLY A 119 19.64 -4.85 5.74
C GLY A 119 20.29 -5.52 6.93
N HIS A 120 19.65 -6.59 7.41
CA HIS A 120 20.13 -7.41 8.53
C HIS A 120 20.59 -8.79 8.05
N PRO A 121 21.47 -9.49 8.82
CA PRO A 121 21.94 -10.82 8.45
C PRO A 121 20.85 -11.89 8.34
N ASP A 122 19.69 -11.67 8.97
CA ASP A 122 18.52 -12.53 8.90
C ASP A 122 17.68 -12.32 7.61
N GLY A 123 18.11 -11.45 6.71
CA GLY A 123 17.42 -11.11 5.47
C GLY A 123 16.34 -10.05 5.60
N SER A 124 16.05 -9.57 6.82
CA SER A 124 15.13 -8.46 7.03
C SER A 124 15.81 -7.12 6.75
N ALA A 125 14.99 -6.06 6.64
CA ALA A 125 15.46 -4.69 6.61
C ALA A 125 14.67 -3.81 7.59
N SER A 126 15.29 -2.72 8.04
CA SER A 126 14.65 -1.68 8.86
C SER A 126 15.12 -0.30 8.46
N TRP A 127 14.40 0.74 8.89
CA TRP A 127 14.79 2.12 8.63
C TRP A 127 15.29 2.81 9.89
N PRO A 128 16.43 3.51 9.84
CA PRO A 128 16.80 4.48 10.86
C PRO A 128 15.76 5.60 10.90
N GLU A 129 15.43 6.12 12.10
CA GLU A 129 14.40 7.15 12.31
C GLU A 129 14.58 8.35 11.35
N GLU A 130 15.78 8.93 11.28
CA GLU A 130 16.06 10.08 10.41
C GLU A 130 15.82 9.76 8.92
N GLY A 131 16.21 8.58 8.47
CA GLY A 131 16.00 8.14 7.10
C GLY A 131 14.52 7.91 6.78
N ALA A 132 13.80 7.28 7.70
CA ALA A 132 12.37 7.05 7.58
C ALA A 132 11.57 8.36 7.49
N VAL A 133 11.89 9.34 8.34
CA VAL A 133 11.26 10.67 8.29
C VAL A 133 11.44 11.31 6.92
N LYS A 134 12.64 11.27 6.36
CA LYS A 134 12.93 11.89 5.05
C LYS A 134 12.31 11.11 3.87
N ALA A 135 12.18 9.79 3.98
CA ALA A 135 11.69 8.94 2.93
C ALA A 135 10.15 8.87 2.89
N PHE A 136 9.55 8.56 4.04
CA PHE A 136 8.12 8.23 4.12
C PHE A 136 7.26 9.39 4.65
N PHE A 137 7.81 10.26 5.51
CA PHE A 137 7.04 11.20 6.32
C PHE A 137 7.43 12.66 6.11
N HIS A 138 8.15 12.98 5.04
CA HIS A 138 8.72 14.31 4.79
C HIS A 138 7.69 15.45 4.66
N ASP A 139 6.42 15.11 4.43
CA ASP A 139 5.30 16.05 4.31
C ASP A 139 4.35 16.01 5.54
N CYS A 140 4.74 15.25 6.58
CA CYS A 140 4.04 15.24 7.86
C CYS A 140 4.60 16.32 8.81
N PRO A 141 3.83 16.81 9.80
CA PRO A 141 4.37 17.53 10.94
C PRO A 141 5.47 16.73 11.64
N ASP A 142 6.51 17.44 12.15
CA ASP A 142 7.71 16.78 12.68
C ASP A 142 7.43 15.77 13.81
N ASP A 143 6.53 16.10 14.72
CA ASP A 143 6.12 15.23 15.82
C ASP A 143 5.41 13.96 15.33
N VAL A 144 4.55 14.10 14.34
CA VAL A 144 3.87 12.97 13.67
C VAL A 144 4.88 12.11 12.92
N ALA A 145 5.79 12.73 12.16
CA ALA A 145 6.82 12.03 11.39
C ALA A 145 7.75 11.21 12.28
N ILE A 146 8.22 11.78 13.40
CA ILE A 146 9.09 11.10 14.37
C ILE A 146 8.33 9.94 15.06
N ALA A 147 7.12 10.22 15.53
CA ALA A 147 6.29 9.17 16.16
C ALA A 147 6.01 8.00 15.21
N ALA A 148 5.71 8.29 13.95
CA ALA A 148 5.48 7.27 12.92
C ALA A 148 6.75 6.48 12.59
N ALA A 149 7.90 7.14 12.45
CA ALA A 149 9.17 6.49 12.15
C ALA A 149 9.56 5.46 13.23
N ARG A 150 9.26 5.74 14.51
CA ARG A 150 9.50 4.83 15.64
C ARG A 150 8.58 3.62 15.66
N ARG A 151 7.45 3.66 14.95
CA ARG A 151 6.49 2.55 14.83
C ARG A 151 6.75 1.65 13.65
N LEU A 152 7.71 1.99 12.77
CA LEU A 152 8.08 1.11 11.66
C LEU A 152 8.69 -0.18 12.18
N ARG A 153 8.33 -1.30 11.54
CA ARG A 153 8.77 -2.65 11.88
C ARG A 153 9.86 -3.13 10.96
N ARG A 154 10.45 -4.26 11.24
CA ARG A 154 11.26 -5.00 10.27
C ARG A 154 10.40 -5.51 9.12
N GLN A 155 11.00 -5.67 7.95
CA GLN A 155 10.36 -6.18 6.76
C GLN A 155 11.19 -7.30 6.16
N TYR A 156 10.58 -8.46 5.94
CA TYR A 156 11.10 -9.53 5.11
C TYR A 156 10.52 -9.48 3.70
N TRP A 157 11.27 -10.00 2.72
CA TRP A 157 11.03 -9.71 1.31
C TRP A 157 10.53 -10.89 0.49
N LYS A 158 10.14 -12.00 1.09
CA LYS A 158 9.64 -13.17 0.37
C LYS A 158 8.52 -12.81 -0.62
N VAL A 159 7.62 -11.93 -0.22
CA VAL A 159 6.51 -11.43 -1.06
C VAL A 159 6.96 -10.74 -2.36
N THR A 160 8.18 -10.20 -2.42
CA THR A 160 8.74 -9.59 -3.64
C THR A 160 9.62 -10.56 -4.44
N GLN A 161 10.20 -11.56 -3.76
CA GLN A 161 11.16 -12.52 -4.32
C GLN A 161 10.47 -13.67 -5.03
N GLU A 162 9.33 -14.11 -4.53
CA GLU A 162 8.57 -15.22 -5.13
C GLU A 162 7.82 -14.78 -6.40
N VAL A 163 7.56 -15.74 -7.29
CA VAL A 163 6.66 -15.51 -8.41
C VAL A 163 5.26 -15.26 -7.87
N THR A 164 4.62 -14.16 -8.29
CA THR A 164 3.29 -13.81 -7.80
C THR A 164 2.28 -14.95 -8.00
N PRO A 165 1.47 -15.31 -7.00
CA PRO A 165 0.36 -16.24 -7.18
C PRO A 165 -0.77 -15.70 -8.09
N LEU A 166 -0.74 -14.40 -8.42
CA LEU A 166 -1.70 -13.79 -9.34
C LEU A 166 -1.54 -14.39 -10.74
N ARG A 167 -2.54 -15.17 -11.20
CA ARG A 167 -2.51 -15.77 -12.53
C ARG A 167 -3.00 -14.82 -13.62
N GLN A 168 -3.99 -14.00 -13.27
CA GLN A 168 -4.58 -12.97 -14.13
C GLN A 168 -5.19 -11.87 -13.26
N TRP A 169 -5.25 -10.67 -13.78
CA TRP A 169 -5.91 -9.56 -13.12
C TRP A 169 -7.40 -9.84 -12.96
N PRO A 170 -8.01 -9.58 -11.80
CA PRO A 170 -9.44 -9.74 -11.62
C PRO A 170 -10.21 -8.71 -12.48
N ALA A 171 -11.29 -9.18 -13.13
CA ALA A 171 -12.15 -8.33 -13.96
C ALA A 171 -13.10 -7.50 -13.08
N LEU A 172 -12.57 -6.52 -12.38
CA LEU A 172 -13.31 -5.60 -11.51
C LEU A 172 -12.77 -4.17 -11.64
N PRO A 173 -13.55 -3.14 -11.28
CA PRO A 173 -13.10 -1.77 -11.27
C PRO A 173 -11.84 -1.56 -10.45
N ALA A 174 -10.93 -0.74 -10.95
CA ALA A 174 -9.70 -0.38 -10.25
C ALA A 174 -9.43 1.12 -10.38
N ALA A 175 -8.77 1.70 -9.38
CA ALA A 175 -8.21 3.04 -9.45
C ALA A 175 -6.78 3.04 -8.93
N TYR A 176 -5.95 3.93 -9.45
CA TYR A 176 -4.62 4.17 -8.93
C TYR A 176 -4.53 5.61 -8.41
N VAL A 177 -4.08 5.77 -7.17
CA VAL A 177 -3.82 7.06 -6.52
C VAL A 177 -2.32 7.20 -6.36
N LEU A 178 -1.74 8.18 -7.05
CA LEU A 178 -0.33 8.52 -7.01
C LEU A 178 -0.16 9.88 -6.34
N CYS A 179 0.54 9.93 -5.20
CA CYS A 179 0.84 11.21 -4.57
C CYS A 179 1.96 11.94 -5.32
N SER A 180 1.78 13.26 -5.56
CA SER A 180 2.68 14.05 -6.44
C SER A 180 4.12 14.13 -5.95
N ASP A 181 4.32 14.04 -4.63
CA ASP A 181 5.62 14.19 -3.96
C ASP A 181 6.15 12.87 -3.38
N ASP A 182 5.65 11.73 -3.90
CA ASP A 182 6.09 10.41 -3.46
C ASP A 182 7.58 10.19 -3.73
N ARG A 183 8.35 9.94 -2.66
CA ARG A 183 9.80 9.69 -2.72
C ARG A 183 10.16 8.21 -2.84
N MET A 184 9.20 7.31 -2.72
CA MET A 184 9.44 5.86 -2.69
C MET A 184 9.03 5.17 -3.99
N VAL A 185 7.91 5.59 -4.60
CA VAL A 185 7.43 5.04 -5.87
C VAL A 185 7.55 6.10 -6.95
N SER A 186 8.34 5.83 -7.98
CA SER A 186 8.56 6.82 -9.04
C SER A 186 7.26 7.09 -9.81
N ARG A 187 7.04 8.37 -10.14
CA ARG A 187 5.88 8.80 -10.94
C ARG A 187 5.82 8.07 -12.29
N ALA A 188 6.99 7.88 -12.93
CA ALA A 188 7.08 7.19 -14.21
C ALA A 188 6.65 5.72 -14.12
N TYR A 189 7.11 5.01 -13.07
CA TYR A 189 6.69 3.65 -12.79
C TYR A 189 5.18 3.59 -12.55
N ALA A 190 4.65 4.43 -11.65
CA ALA A 190 3.25 4.42 -11.24
C ALA A 190 2.31 4.62 -12.44
N ILE A 191 2.58 5.61 -13.29
CA ILE A 191 1.77 5.88 -14.50
C ILE A 191 1.83 4.69 -15.46
N ARG A 192 3.03 4.17 -15.73
CA ARG A 192 3.19 3.03 -16.63
C ARG A 192 2.48 1.79 -16.09
N ALA A 193 2.69 1.46 -14.81
CA ALA A 193 2.10 0.29 -14.18
C ALA A 193 0.56 0.38 -14.16
N ALA A 194 0.00 1.53 -13.78
CA ALA A 194 -1.45 1.74 -13.78
C ALA A 194 -2.07 1.56 -15.17
N ARG A 195 -1.44 2.12 -16.22
CA ARG A 195 -1.93 1.98 -17.59
C ARG A 195 -1.82 0.56 -18.12
N LEU A 196 -0.66 -0.10 -17.91
CA LEU A 196 -0.41 -1.45 -18.44
C LEU A 196 -1.17 -2.54 -17.71
N GLN A 197 -1.27 -2.45 -16.37
CA GLN A 197 -1.84 -3.52 -15.55
C GLN A 197 -3.33 -3.30 -15.24
N LEU A 198 -3.76 -2.06 -15.10
CA LEU A 198 -5.13 -1.73 -14.69
C LEU A 198 -5.95 -1.06 -15.81
N GLY A 199 -5.30 -0.57 -16.87
CA GLY A 199 -5.98 0.17 -17.95
C GLY A 199 -6.51 1.54 -17.51
N VAL A 200 -5.93 2.16 -16.46
CA VAL A 200 -6.39 3.44 -15.91
C VAL A 200 -5.28 4.48 -15.87
N ASP A 201 -5.66 5.76 -15.94
CA ASP A 201 -4.77 6.86 -15.60
C ASP A 201 -4.81 7.12 -14.07
N PRO A 202 -3.67 7.38 -13.42
CA PRO A 202 -3.63 7.71 -12.00
C PRO A 202 -4.39 9.00 -11.68
N ILE A 203 -4.97 9.03 -10.47
CA ILE A 203 -5.42 10.26 -9.80
C ILE A 203 -4.23 10.78 -9.00
N GLU A 204 -3.86 12.04 -9.19
CA GLU A 204 -2.64 12.63 -8.61
C GLU A 204 -2.98 13.72 -7.56
N PRO A 205 -3.34 13.37 -6.32
CA PRO A 205 -3.46 14.35 -5.25
C PRO A 205 -2.08 14.79 -4.75
N PRO A 206 -1.97 16.00 -4.15
CA PRO A 206 -0.75 16.42 -3.47
C PRO A 206 -0.45 15.53 -2.26
N GLY A 207 0.84 15.33 -1.95
CA GLY A 207 1.31 14.59 -0.77
C GLY A 207 2.46 13.65 -1.07
N GLY A 208 3.09 13.16 0.01
CA GLY A 208 4.18 12.20 0.00
C GLY A 208 3.71 10.75 0.00
N HIS A 209 4.62 9.83 0.35
CA HIS A 209 4.34 8.38 0.38
C HIS A 209 3.34 7.95 1.44
N SER A 210 3.13 8.76 2.50
CA SER A 210 2.28 8.45 3.65
C SER A 210 1.09 9.41 3.80
N PRO A 211 0.22 9.57 2.79
CA PRO A 211 -0.88 10.54 2.83
C PRO A 211 -1.92 10.20 3.90
N PHE A 212 -1.94 8.98 4.42
CA PHE A 212 -2.80 8.57 5.54
C PHE A 212 -2.40 9.23 6.87
N LEU A 213 -1.17 9.77 6.98
CA LEU A 213 -0.70 10.55 8.14
C LEU A 213 -0.67 12.05 7.86
N SER A 214 -0.19 12.44 6.67
CA SER A 214 -0.03 13.87 6.34
C SER A 214 -1.34 14.54 5.93
N ARG A 215 -2.28 13.79 5.31
CA ARG A 215 -3.51 14.31 4.71
C ARG A 215 -4.68 13.30 4.83
N PRO A 216 -5.01 12.80 6.04
CA PRO A 216 -5.97 11.70 6.21
C PRO A 216 -7.36 12.04 5.67
N ARG A 217 -7.83 13.28 5.87
CA ARG A 217 -9.13 13.74 5.40
C ARG A 217 -9.23 13.78 3.88
N GLU A 218 -8.24 14.37 3.23
CA GLU A 218 -8.16 14.47 1.77
C GLU A 218 -8.03 13.09 1.13
N LEU A 219 -7.26 12.20 1.77
CA LEU A 219 -7.13 10.82 1.31
C LEU A 219 -8.47 10.08 1.43
N ALA A 220 -9.14 10.13 2.58
CA ALA A 220 -10.45 9.49 2.75
C ALA A 220 -11.45 9.95 1.69
N GLN A 221 -11.51 11.25 1.42
CA GLN A 221 -12.35 11.81 0.37
C GLN A 221 -11.95 11.32 -1.04
N ALA A 222 -10.65 11.20 -1.30
CA ALA A 222 -10.16 10.68 -2.59
C ALA A 222 -10.55 9.21 -2.77
N LEU A 223 -10.41 8.37 -1.73
CA LEU A 223 -10.82 6.97 -1.74
C LEU A 223 -12.32 6.81 -1.99
N VAL A 224 -13.16 7.60 -1.30
CA VAL A 224 -14.62 7.58 -1.48
C VAL A 224 -15.01 8.02 -2.89
N ARG A 225 -14.41 9.11 -3.41
CA ARG A 225 -14.66 9.56 -4.80
C ARG A 225 -14.20 8.53 -5.83
N ALA A 226 -13.08 7.85 -5.61
CA ALA A 226 -12.63 6.79 -6.50
C ALA A 226 -13.60 5.60 -6.51
N ALA A 227 -14.11 5.22 -5.34
CA ALA A 227 -15.03 4.09 -5.18
C ALA A 227 -16.47 4.37 -5.66
N ALA A 228 -16.81 5.63 -5.95
CA ALA A 228 -18.12 6.03 -6.48
C ALA A 228 -18.18 6.15 -8.01
N ARG A 229 -17.03 5.90 -8.71
CA ARG A 229 -16.94 5.92 -10.18
C ARG A 229 -17.32 4.59 -10.79
#